data_abbff16f6352d3ab07d5361cb9c6fd09
#
_entry.id   abbff16f6352d3ab07d5361cb9c6fd09
#
_cell.length_a   1.000
_cell.length_b   1.000
_cell.length_c   1.000
_cell.angle_alpha   90.00
_cell.angle_beta   90.00
_cell.angle_gamma   90.00
#
_symmetry.space_group_name_H-M   'P 1'
#
loop_
_entity.id
_entity.type
_entity.pdbx_description
1 polymer ?
#
loop_
_entity_poly.entity_id
_entity_poly.type
_entity_poly.pdbx_seq_one_letter_code
_entity_poly.pdbx_strand_id
1 'polypeptide(L)'
;MSFIDKYSNAFRYILPNPLTIALLLTIFTLSLALLWPTKNHNLKVNLTNENDVYTVVSNQKILWNNSVENNTFVFNKSAFSAVKGAFSSKENGYETTIDFQLEKNNEIVPLIHSKPKFLQLISFWYDGLWGKGGLTFAFQMMLMLVLGHIIALSNSVEKLIKRITPFCNTSSKAALMVTLLTLITSWFNWGLGLIFGAIFARKVGEYAHKKNIAINYALVGAAGYSGLMIWHGGISGSSLIKVAENGHFKELITNENLLAQIPSTIGFNDTVFSSMNLTVTLVLFLILPCLMYFLGKKKNASAVPATFSEEKTTKSLNNRGAEKIDHSTIFTTLIGVSMLAFSVYLAISNSGFSELKFIDPNYLNFLLLGLAILLNGNITNFLHSLDKAIKGVGGILIQFPLYFGIMGVMSNSGMINDIAQFFISISNAVTYPLFTLISAGLVNLFVPSGGGQWYVQGPIVIQTAIEMKISLSKSIMALAYGDQLTNMLQPFWALPLLGITGLKARDILPYTLILMLVGFLVFSFALILF
;
A
#
# COMPACT_ATOMS: atom_id res chain seq x y z
N MET A 1 3.85 36.54 6.06
CA MET A 1 3.53 35.10 5.83
C MET A 1 4.52 34.57 4.79
N SER A 2 5.27 33.51 5.12
CA SER A 2 6.16 32.89 4.14
C SER A 2 5.34 32.20 3.04
N PHE A 3 5.96 31.91 1.87
CA PHE A 3 5.31 31.14 0.80
C PHE A 3 4.72 29.80 1.32
N ILE A 4 5.44 29.13 2.24
CA ILE A 4 5.00 27.88 2.87
C ILE A 4 3.76 28.09 3.76
N ASP A 5 3.63 29.26 4.43
CA ASP A 5 2.43 29.55 5.25
C ASP A 5 1.19 29.76 4.38
N LYS A 6 1.35 30.51 3.28
CA LYS A 6 0.29 30.70 2.30
C LYS A 6 -0.13 29.37 1.68
N TYR A 7 0.84 28.56 1.33
CA TYR A 7 0.67 27.23 0.77
C TYR A 7 -0.02 26.28 1.76
N SER A 8 0.46 26.17 3.01
CA SER A 8 -0.15 25.38 4.07
C SER A 8 -1.57 25.83 4.39
N ASN A 9 -1.84 27.15 4.42
CA ASN A 9 -3.19 27.67 4.64
C ASN A 9 -4.12 27.36 3.46
N ALA A 10 -3.66 27.42 2.21
CA ALA A 10 -4.46 26.99 1.07
C ALA A 10 -4.91 25.52 1.18
N PHE A 11 -4.01 24.63 1.61
CA PHE A 11 -4.36 23.21 1.84
C PHE A 11 -5.41 23.03 2.96
N ARG A 12 -5.38 23.87 4.01
CA ARG A 12 -6.42 23.83 5.07
C ARG A 12 -7.81 24.18 4.56
N TYR A 13 -7.88 25.00 3.52
CA TYR A 13 -9.18 25.36 2.89
C TYR A 13 -9.67 24.29 1.89
N ILE A 14 -8.75 23.63 1.20
CA ILE A 14 -9.07 22.72 0.10
C ILE A 14 -9.30 21.28 0.58
N LEU A 15 -8.58 20.83 1.63
CA LEU A 15 -8.60 19.43 2.06
C LEU A 15 -9.57 19.21 3.23
N PRO A 16 -10.66 18.46 3.01
CA PRO A 16 -11.56 18.04 4.06
C PRO A 16 -10.95 16.93 4.94
N ASN A 17 -11.74 16.39 5.84
CA ASN A 17 -11.34 15.24 6.67
C ASN A 17 -11.04 14.01 5.78
N PRO A 18 -10.08 13.13 6.15
CA PRO A 18 -9.77 11.91 5.41
C PRO A 18 -10.97 11.02 5.09
N LEU A 19 -11.93 10.89 5.99
CA LEU A 19 -13.18 10.16 5.71
C LEU A 19 -13.98 10.82 4.58
N THR A 20 -14.10 12.14 4.60
CA THR A 20 -14.76 12.90 3.53
C THR A 20 -14.04 12.71 2.19
N ILE A 21 -12.70 12.69 2.20
CA ILE A 21 -11.91 12.41 1.00
C ILE A 21 -12.21 11.01 0.46
N ALA A 22 -12.26 9.99 1.33
CA ALA A 22 -12.57 8.61 0.92
C ALA A 22 -13.97 8.51 0.28
N LEU A 23 -14.97 9.19 0.84
CA LEU A 23 -16.33 9.24 0.30
C LEU A 23 -16.39 10.00 -1.04
N LEU A 24 -15.71 11.15 -1.14
CA LEU A 24 -15.64 11.92 -2.39
C LEU A 24 -14.92 11.12 -3.49
N LEU A 25 -13.83 10.43 -3.17
CA LEU A 25 -13.15 9.54 -4.10
C LEU A 25 -14.03 8.37 -4.52
N THR A 26 -14.81 7.80 -3.62
CA THR A 26 -15.79 6.75 -3.95
C THR A 26 -16.81 7.26 -4.96
N ILE A 27 -17.43 8.41 -4.70
CA ILE A 27 -18.40 9.03 -5.63
C ILE A 27 -17.74 9.34 -6.97
N PHE A 28 -16.56 9.93 -6.95
CA PHE A 28 -15.80 10.26 -8.16
C PHE A 28 -15.48 9.00 -8.98
N THR A 29 -14.96 7.94 -8.34
CA THR A 29 -14.62 6.69 -9.01
C THR A 29 -15.84 6.00 -9.60
N LEU A 30 -16.97 5.94 -8.86
CA LEU A 30 -18.23 5.39 -9.37
C LEU A 30 -18.75 6.21 -10.56
N SER A 31 -18.70 7.54 -10.48
CA SER A 31 -19.11 8.42 -11.58
C SER A 31 -18.20 8.26 -12.81
N LEU A 32 -16.89 8.20 -12.59
CA LEU A 32 -15.92 7.98 -13.65
C LEU A 32 -16.13 6.60 -14.30
N ALA A 33 -16.31 5.54 -13.50
CA ALA A 33 -16.58 4.20 -14.01
C ALA A 33 -17.92 4.09 -14.75
N LEU A 34 -18.93 4.89 -14.35
CA LEU A 34 -20.21 4.94 -15.05
C LEU A 34 -20.07 5.56 -16.44
N LEU A 35 -19.21 6.57 -16.58
CA LEU A 35 -18.90 7.23 -17.86
C LEU A 35 -17.84 6.50 -18.68
N TRP A 36 -17.06 5.61 -18.03
CA TRP A 36 -15.98 4.88 -18.68
C TRP A 36 -16.53 3.94 -19.75
N PRO A 37 -15.90 3.86 -20.93
CA PRO A 37 -16.30 2.90 -21.95
C PRO A 37 -16.05 1.48 -21.42
N THR A 38 -17.10 0.83 -20.95
CA THR A 38 -17.00 -0.57 -20.49
C THR A 38 -16.95 -1.49 -21.69
N LYS A 39 -15.86 -2.19 -21.85
CA LYS A 39 -15.87 -3.47 -22.54
C LYS A 39 -16.69 -4.42 -21.66
N ASN A 40 -17.67 -5.11 -22.24
CA ASN A 40 -18.65 -5.93 -21.53
C ASN A 40 -17.96 -7.13 -20.84
N HIS A 41 -17.62 -6.99 -19.56
CA HIS A 41 -16.83 -8.00 -18.84
C HIS A 41 -17.63 -9.13 -18.17
N ASN A 42 -18.97 -9.08 -18.17
CA ASN A 42 -19.79 -10.13 -17.54
C ASN A 42 -21.12 -10.30 -18.26
N LEU A 43 -21.09 -10.95 -19.41
CA LEU A 43 -22.30 -11.41 -20.07
C LEU A 43 -22.77 -12.72 -19.41
N LYS A 44 -23.87 -12.68 -18.68
CA LYS A 44 -24.60 -13.89 -18.33
C LYS A 44 -25.51 -14.25 -19.50
N VAL A 45 -25.19 -15.33 -20.17
CA VAL A 45 -26.03 -15.88 -21.23
C VAL A 45 -27.08 -16.80 -20.61
N ASN A 46 -28.37 -16.54 -20.84
CA ASN A 46 -29.44 -17.40 -20.40
C ASN A 46 -29.64 -18.50 -21.45
N LEU A 47 -29.00 -19.64 -21.26
CA LEU A 47 -29.17 -20.81 -22.11
C LEU A 47 -30.42 -21.57 -21.67
N THR A 48 -31.36 -21.77 -22.58
CA THR A 48 -32.70 -22.31 -22.25
C THR A 48 -32.72 -23.83 -22.04
N ASN A 49 -32.06 -24.61 -22.91
CA ASN A 49 -32.08 -26.09 -22.82
C ASN A 49 -30.66 -26.69 -22.86
N GLU A 50 -30.48 -27.87 -22.22
CA GLU A 50 -29.18 -28.53 -22.13
C GLU A 50 -28.64 -29.07 -23.45
N ASN A 51 -29.56 -29.47 -24.36
CA ASN A 51 -29.22 -30.08 -25.65
C ASN A 51 -29.13 -29.05 -26.81
N ASP A 52 -29.42 -27.80 -26.57
CA ASP A 52 -29.35 -26.76 -27.59
C ASP A 52 -27.91 -26.48 -28.00
N VAL A 53 -27.71 -26.32 -29.30
CA VAL A 53 -26.41 -25.92 -29.88
C VAL A 53 -26.41 -24.42 -30.07
N TYR A 54 -25.42 -23.77 -29.55
CA TYR A 54 -25.22 -22.33 -29.64
C TYR A 54 -23.96 -22.02 -30.42
N THR A 55 -24.00 -20.98 -31.24
CA THR A 55 -22.84 -20.50 -31.97
C THR A 55 -22.47 -19.11 -31.48
N VAL A 56 -21.21 -18.94 -31.11
CA VAL A 56 -20.64 -17.62 -30.81
C VAL A 56 -20.00 -17.08 -32.07
N VAL A 57 -20.41 -15.90 -32.47
CA VAL A 57 -19.84 -15.17 -33.64
C VAL A 57 -19.19 -13.89 -33.12
N SER A 58 -17.95 -13.64 -33.51
CA SER A 58 -17.24 -12.43 -33.15
C SER A 58 -16.45 -11.89 -34.32
N ASN A 59 -16.24 -10.58 -34.36
CA ASN A 59 -15.33 -9.94 -35.33
C ASN A 59 -13.85 -10.18 -34.97
N GLN A 60 -13.56 -10.74 -33.80
CA GLN A 60 -12.23 -11.09 -33.33
C GLN A 60 -12.07 -12.60 -33.20
N LYS A 61 -10.82 -13.08 -33.27
CA LYS A 61 -10.53 -14.50 -33.06
C LYS A 61 -10.88 -14.93 -31.65
N ILE A 62 -11.70 -15.95 -31.51
CA ILE A 62 -12.15 -16.52 -30.24
C ILE A 62 -11.16 -17.61 -29.81
N LEU A 63 -10.58 -17.50 -28.61
CA LEU A 63 -9.78 -18.54 -27.99
C LEU A 63 -10.66 -19.39 -27.05
N TRP A 64 -10.64 -20.68 -27.29
CA TRP A 64 -11.31 -21.66 -26.44
C TRP A 64 -10.28 -22.67 -25.94
N ASN A 65 -10.12 -22.78 -24.64
CA ASN A 65 -9.19 -23.71 -23.98
C ASN A 65 -7.76 -23.68 -24.58
N ASN A 66 -7.25 -22.51 -24.93
CA ASN A 66 -5.90 -22.29 -25.50
C ASN A 66 -5.58 -22.99 -26.84
N SER A 67 -6.56 -23.59 -27.55
CA SER A 67 -6.27 -24.47 -28.70
C SER A 67 -6.92 -24.11 -30.02
N VAL A 68 -7.88 -23.17 -30.09
CA VAL A 68 -8.57 -22.87 -31.36
C VAL A 68 -8.73 -21.36 -31.57
N GLU A 69 -8.18 -20.86 -32.66
CA GLU A 69 -8.34 -19.49 -33.11
C GLU A 69 -9.35 -19.42 -34.27
N ASN A 70 -10.64 -19.28 -34.00
CA ASN A 70 -11.70 -19.11 -35.01
C ASN A 70 -12.60 -17.93 -34.63
N ASN A 71 -13.24 -17.33 -35.64
CA ASN A 71 -14.23 -16.27 -35.46
C ASN A 71 -15.62 -16.82 -35.05
N THR A 72 -15.79 -18.12 -35.09
CA THR A 72 -17.02 -18.82 -34.69
C THR A 72 -16.69 -20.01 -33.83
N PHE A 73 -17.46 -20.20 -32.77
CA PHE A 73 -17.34 -21.33 -31.87
C PHE A 73 -18.72 -21.91 -31.54
N VAL A 74 -18.86 -23.24 -31.64
CA VAL A 74 -20.11 -23.95 -31.40
C VAL A 74 -20.01 -24.75 -30.10
N PHE A 75 -21.00 -24.63 -29.21
CA PHE A 75 -21.02 -25.33 -27.94
C PHE A 75 -22.44 -25.67 -27.49
N ASN A 76 -22.57 -26.57 -26.52
CA ASN A 76 -23.82 -26.86 -25.81
C ASN A 76 -23.78 -26.30 -24.37
N LYS A 77 -24.92 -26.26 -23.68
CA LYS A 77 -25.05 -25.71 -22.33
C LYS A 77 -24.15 -26.41 -21.31
N SER A 78 -23.97 -27.73 -21.41
CA SER A 78 -23.10 -28.49 -20.51
C SER A 78 -21.62 -28.08 -20.67
N ALA A 79 -21.16 -27.87 -21.89
CA ALA A 79 -19.82 -27.37 -22.17
C ALA A 79 -19.61 -25.93 -21.63
N PHE A 80 -20.67 -25.09 -21.73
CA PHE A 80 -20.59 -23.70 -21.24
C PHE A 80 -20.51 -23.61 -19.71
N SER A 81 -21.23 -24.46 -18.97
CA SER A 81 -21.20 -24.45 -17.52
C SER A 81 -19.86 -24.92 -16.94
N ALA A 82 -19.12 -25.77 -17.69
CA ALA A 82 -17.78 -26.22 -17.31
C ALA A 82 -16.68 -25.17 -17.53
N VAL A 83 -16.94 -24.12 -18.33
CA VAL A 83 -15.93 -23.16 -18.80
C VAL A 83 -16.37 -21.73 -18.51
N LYS A 84 -16.54 -21.41 -17.24
CA LYS A 84 -16.75 -20.03 -16.79
C LYS A 84 -15.55 -19.16 -17.21
N GLY A 85 -15.77 -18.22 -18.12
CA GLY A 85 -14.77 -17.25 -18.57
C GLY A 85 -14.12 -17.53 -19.94
N ALA A 86 -14.66 -18.48 -20.71
CA ALA A 86 -14.04 -18.96 -21.95
C ALA A 86 -14.21 -18.06 -23.18
N PHE A 87 -15.02 -17.03 -23.13
CA PHE A 87 -15.19 -16.09 -24.25
C PHE A 87 -14.32 -14.86 -24.06
N SER A 88 -13.02 -15.07 -24.05
CA SER A 88 -12.04 -14.01 -24.12
C SER A 88 -11.23 -14.16 -25.40
N SER A 89 -10.84 -13.08 -26.05
CA SER A 89 -9.77 -13.11 -27.04
C SER A 89 -8.46 -12.82 -26.33
N LYS A 90 -7.41 -13.57 -26.70
CA LYS A 90 -6.04 -13.18 -26.36
C LYS A 90 -5.45 -12.47 -27.57
N GLU A 91 -5.48 -11.16 -27.55
CA GLU A 91 -4.69 -10.35 -28.46
C GLU A 91 -3.45 -9.86 -27.71
N ASN A 92 -2.25 -10.17 -28.21
CA ASN A 92 -0.96 -9.80 -27.60
C ASN A 92 -0.77 -10.28 -26.14
N GLY A 93 -1.36 -11.44 -25.78
CA GLY A 93 -1.20 -12.02 -24.44
C GLY A 93 -2.22 -11.58 -23.40
N TYR A 94 -3.06 -10.59 -23.70
CA TYR A 94 -4.13 -10.16 -22.80
C TYR A 94 -5.43 -10.90 -23.07
N GLU A 95 -6.13 -11.32 -22.00
CA GLU A 95 -7.53 -11.68 -22.08
C GLU A 95 -8.35 -10.42 -22.25
N THR A 96 -8.77 -10.14 -23.48
CA THR A 96 -9.76 -9.10 -23.77
C THR A 96 -11.11 -9.75 -23.93
N THR A 97 -12.13 -9.23 -23.25
CA THR A 97 -13.51 -9.58 -23.57
C THR A 97 -13.80 -9.16 -25.00
N ILE A 98 -14.27 -10.12 -25.77
CA ILE A 98 -14.68 -9.89 -27.15
C ILE A 98 -16.15 -9.48 -27.19
N ASP A 99 -16.47 -8.56 -28.09
CA ASP A 99 -17.83 -8.36 -28.51
C ASP A 99 -18.24 -9.56 -29.36
N PHE A 100 -19.19 -10.34 -28.87
CA PHE A 100 -19.70 -11.51 -29.59
C PHE A 100 -21.23 -11.49 -29.62
N GLN A 101 -21.77 -12.10 -30.68
CA GLN A 101 -23.19 -12.43 -30.79
C GLN A 101 -23.36 -13.91 -30.49
N LEU A 102 -24.38 -14.24 -29.73
CA LEU A 102 -24.78 -15.62 -29.50
C LEU A 102 -25.94 -15.95 -30.45
N GLU A 103 -25.79 -16.99 -31.27
CA GLU A 103 -26.81 -17.46 -32.17
C GLU A 103 -27.28 -18.85 -31.80
N LYS A 104 -28.59 -19.09 -31.91
CA LYS A 104 -29.21 -20.39 -31.82
C LYS A 104 -30.06 -20.58 -33.06
N ASN A 105 -29.77 -21.61 -33.86
CA ASN A 105 -30.49 -21.89 -35.10
C ASN A 105 -30.56 -20.68 -36.06
N ASN A 106 -29.45 -19.92 -36.18
CA ASN A 106 -29.33 -18.66 -36.93
C ASN A 106 -30.19 -17.48 -36.40
N GLU A 107 -30.76 -17.59 -35.23
CA GLU A 107 -31.41 -16.48 -34.53
C GLU A 107 -30.52 -15.94 -33.44
N ILE A 108 -30.41 -14.60 -33.36
CA ILE A 108 -29.62 -13.93 -32.30
C ILE A 108 -30.28 -14.12 -30.97
N VAL A 109 -29.59 -14.79 -30.03
CA VAL A 109 -30.02 -14.89 -28.66
C VAL A 109 -29.69 -13.59 -27.93
N PRO A 110 -30.70 -12.88 -27.39
CA PRO A 110 -30.44 -11.64 -26.67
C PRO A 110 -29.56 -11.89 -25.46
N LEU A 111 -28.43 -11.21 -25.38
CA LEU A 111 -27.55 -11.24 -24.23
C LEU A 111 -28.20 -10.40 -23.11
N ILE A 112 -28.64 -11.07 -22.05
CA ILE A 112 -29.25 -10.39 -20.93
C ILE A 112 -28.14 -9.84 -20.02
N HIS A 113 -27.96 -8.54 -20.00
CA HIS A 113 -27.20 -7.88 -18.96
C HIS A 113 -27.88 -8.14 -17.62
N SER A 114 -27.29 -8.96 -16.78
CA SER A 114 -27.91 -9.43 -15.52
C SER A 114 -28.14 -8.31 -14.49
N LYS A 115 -27.53 -7.14 -14.68
CA LYS A 115 -27.75 -5.95 -13.85
C LYS A 115 -27.51 -4.66 -14.67
N PRO A 116 -28.27 -3.58 -14.42
CA PRO A 116 -27.94 -2.25 -14.93
C PRO A 116 -26.48 -1.90 -14.57
N LYS A 117 -25.78 -1.19 -15.47
CA LYS A 117 -24.36 -0.80 -15.27
C LYS A 117 -24.10 -0.18 -13.88
N PHE A 118 -25.00 0.68 -13.40
CA PHE A 118 -24.88 1.28 -12.08
C PHE A 118 -24.90 0.25 -10.95
N LEU A 119 -25.85 -0.69 -10.95
CA LEU A 119 -25.93 -1.74 -9.93
C LEU A 119 -24.73 -2.68 -9.96
N GLN A 120 -24.15 -2.92 -11.14
CA GLN A 120 -22.93 -3.70 -11.29
C GLN A 120 -21.73 -2.96 -10.63
N LEU A 121 -21.59 -1.68 -10.85
CA LEU A 121 -20.54 -0.88 -10.21
C LEU A 121 -20.70 -0.85 -8.68
N ILE A 122 -21.93 -0.72 -8.19
CA ILE A 122 -22.20 -0.82 -6.74
C ILE A 122 -21.87 -2.23 -6.21
N SER A 123 -22.13 -3.29 -7.00
CA SER A 123 -21.70 -4.65 -6.63
C SER A 123 -20.17 -4.74 -6.52
N PHE A 124 -19.42 -4.21 -7.49
CA PHE A 124 -17.96 -4.19 -7.43
C PHE A 124 -17.44 -3.43 -6.22
N TRP A 125 -18.07 -2.30 -5.93
CA TRP A 125 -17.74 -1.52 -4.73
C TRP A 125 -18.02 -2.31 -3.45
N TYR A 126 -19.21 -2.94 -3.35
CA TYR A 126 -19.60 -3.77 -2.22
C TYR A 126 -18.65 -4.96 -2.03
N ASP A 127 -18.35 -5.69 -3.11
CA ASP A 127 -17.43 -6.84 -3.07
C ASP A 127 -16.01 -6.41 -2.65
N GLY A 128 -15.58 -5.24 -3.10
CA GLY A 128 -14.32 -4.63 -2.67
C GLY A 128 -14.29 -4.29 -1.19
N LEU A 129 -15.38 -3.66 -0.65
CA LEU A 129 -15.51 -3.33 0.78
C LEU A 129 -15.24 -4.52 1.68
N TRP A 130 -15.80 -5.68 1.31
CA TRP A 130 -15.78 -6.90 2.10
C TRP A 130 -14.78 -7.94 1.58
N GLY A 131 -13.91 -7.52 0.68
CA GLY A 131 -12.86 -8.37 0.13
C GLY A 131 -11.95 -8.92 1.23
N LYS A 132 -11.88 -10.26 1.34
CA LYS A 132 -11.14 -10.96 2.41
C LYS A 132 -9.69 -10.47 2.53
N GLY A 133 -8.99 -10.31 1.42
CA GLY A 133 -7.60 -9.82 1.41
C GLY A 133 -7.46 -8.41 1.99
N GLY A 134 -8.35 -7.49 1.58
CA GLY A 134 -8.37 -6.12 2.08
C GLY A 134 -8.67 -6.04 3.57
N LEU A 135 -9.69 -6.77 4.05
CA LEU A 135 -10.03 -6.79 5.49
C LEU A 135 -8.92 -7.43 6.33
N THR A 136 -8.27 -8.49 5.85
CA THR A 136 -7.10 -9.07 6.52
C THR A 136 -5.98 -8.03 6.65
N PHE A 137 -5.69 -7.31 5.57
CA PHE A 137 -4.69 -6.25 5.58
C PHE A 137 -5.07 -5.11 6.55
N ALA A 138 -6.33 -4.66 6.55
CA ALA A 138 -6.81 -3.65 7.50
C ALA A 138 -6.60 -4.09 8.95
N PHE A 139 -6.93 -5.33 9.28
CA PHE A 139 -6.73 -5.88 10.62
C PHE A 139 -5.25 -5.95 11.00
N GLN A 140 -4.38 -6.39 10.08
CA GLN A 140 -2.93 -6.38 10.29
C GLN A 140 -2.39 -4.99 10.58
N MET A 141 -2.88 -3.96 9.86
CA MET A 141 -2.48 -2.57 10.09
C MET A 141 -2.99 -2.03 11.42
N MET A 142 -4.22 -2.36 11.81
CA MET A 142 -4.76 -2.00 13.12
C MET A 142 -3.93 -2.60 14.26
N LEU A 143 -3.59 -3.88 14.17
CA LEU A 143 -2.73 -4.53 15.16
C LEU A 143 -1.35 -3.88 15.20
N MET A 144 -0.72 -3.63 14.07
CA MET A 144 0.59 -3.00 13.99
C MET A 144 0.59 -1.61 14.63
N LEU A 145 -0.46 -0.81 14.40
CA LEU A 145 -0.64 0.50 15.01
C LEU A 145 -0.76 0.39 16.54
N VAL A 146 -1.63 -0.50 17.01
CA VAL A 146 -1.90 -0.68 18.45
C VAL A 146 -0.65 -1.19 19.17
N LEU A 147 -0.06 -2.27 18.66
CA LEU A 147 1.13 -2.89 19.27
C LEU A 147 2.34 -1.95 19.26
N GLY A 148 2.54 -1.26 18.13
CA GLY A 148 3.58 -0.23 18.03
C GLY A 148 3.38 0.90 19.04
N HIS A 149 2.15 1.36 19.25
CA HIS A 149 1.82 2.39 20.21
C HIS A 149 2.04 1.89 21.67
N ILE A 150 1.62 0.66 21.97
CA ILE A 150 1.88 0.02 23.28
C ILE A 150 3.39 -0.05 23.58
N ILE A 151 4.20 -0.45 22.58
CA ILE A 151 5.67 -0.49 22.70
C ILE A 151 6.22 0.92 22.99
N ALA A 152 5.72 1.93 22.29
CA ALA A 152 6.15 3.32 22.47
C ALA A 152 5.87 3.87 23.88
N LEU A 153 4.81 3.39 24.51
CA LEU A 153 4.45 3.75 25.89
C LEU A 153 5.30 3.00 26.94
N SER A 154 6.09 2.01 26.52
CA SER A 154 6.95 1.25 27.44
C SER A 154 8.11 2.09 27.98
N ASN A 155 8.50 1.82 29.23
CA ASN A 155 9.60 2.53 29.90
C ASN A 155 10.94 2.41 29.15
N SER A 156 11.20 1.30 28.47
CA SER A 156 12.43 1.06 27.72
C SER A 156 12.56 1.97 26.52
N VAL A 157 11.46 2.06 25.74
CA VAL A 157 11.39 2.95 24.57
C VAL A 157 11.41 4.41 25.00
N GLU A 158 10.72 4.75 26.09
CA GLU A 158 10.77 6.10 26.64
C GLU A 158 12.20 6.54 27.01
N LYS A 159 12.98 5.65 27.66
CA LYS A 159 14.39 5.92 28.00
C LYS A 159 15.26 6.12 26.76
N LEU A 160 15.08 5.29 25.71
CA LEU A 160 15.80 5.43 24.44
C LEU A 160 15.49 6.76 23.76
N ILE A 161 14.20 7.08 23.65
CA ILE A 161 13.74 8.32 23.02
C ILE A 161 14.23 9.55 23.81
N LYS A 162 14.21 9.50 25.16
CA LYS A 162 14.76 10.58 26.01
C LYS A 162 16.25 10.86 25.73
N ARG A 163 17.02 9.85 25.28
CA ARG A 163 18.43 10.05 24.89
C ARG A 163 18.57 10.74 23.52
N ILE A 164 17.63 10.52 22.60
CA ILE A 164 17.69 11.04 21.22
C ILE A 164 17.01 12.42 21.11
N THR A 165 15.91 12.64 21.82
CA THR A 165 15.11 13.88 21.72
C THR A 165 15.87 15.16 22.06
N PRO A 166 16.93 15.20 22.93
CA PRO A 166 17.72 16.42 23.12
C PRO A 166 18.39 16.94 21.87
N PHE A 167 18.68 16.06 20.91
CA PHE A 167 19.21 16.47 19.59
C PHE A 167 18.15 17.12 18.71
N CYS A 168 16.85 16.97 19.03
CA CYS A 168 15.70 17.53 18.32
C CYS A 168 15.26 18.89 18.88
N ASN A 169 16.20 19.73 19.29
CA ASN A 169 15.94 21.00 20.00
C ASN A 169 15.54 22.19 19.09
N THR A 170 15.43 21.99 17.80
CA THR A 170 14.91 22.97 16.83
C THR A 170 14.06 22.23 15.80
N SER A 171 13.16 22.95 15.11
CA SER A 171 12.36 22.37 14.01
C SER A 171 13.24 21.72 12.94
N SER A 172 14.39 22.33 12.60
CA SER A 172 15.33 21.82 11.59
C SER A 172 15.96 20.49 12.01
N LYS A 173 16.52 20.44 13.23
CA LYS A 173 17.16 19.23 13.74
C LYS A 173 16.15 18.12 13.99
N ALA A 174 14.96 18.46 14.50
CA ALA A 174 13.88 17.52 14.72
C ALA A 174 13.43 16.90 13.38
N ALA A 175 13.16 17.70 12.38
CA ALA A 175 12.76 17.23 11.05
C ALA A 175 13.85 16.37 10.40
N LEU A 176 15.13 16.78 10.46
CA LEU A 176 16.26 16.00 9.95
C LEU A 176 16.35 14.62 10.61
N MET A 177 16.37 14.58 11.95
CA MET A 177 16.57 13.33 12.71
C MET A 177 15.38 12.36 12.52
N VAL A 178 14.15 12.89 12.55
CA VAL A 178 12.95 12.08 12.35
C VAL A 178 12.95 11.53 10.91
N THR A 179 13.24 12.35 9.89
CA THR A 179 13.33 11.89 8.50
C THR A 179 14.38 10.79 8.35
N LEU A 180 15.61 11.03 8.80
CA LEU A 180 16.71 10.09 8.61
C LEU A 180 16.41 8.73 9.24
N LEU A 181 15.99 8.70 10.50
CA LEU A 181 15.71 7.45 11.19
C LEU A 181 14.47 6.73 10.63
N THR A 182 13.47 7.49 10.18
CA THR A 182 12.28 6.92 9.52
C THR A 182 12.63 6.30 8.17
N LEU A 183 13.47 6.95 7.37
CA LEU A 183 13.95 6.38 6.10
C LEU A 183 14.70 5.08 6.32
N ILE A 184 15.64 5.03 7.29
CA ILE A 184 16.40 3.81 7.62
C ILE A 184 15.45 2.66 7.97
N THR A 185 14.50 2.89 8.87
CA THR A 185 13.55 1.86 9.30
C THR A 185 12.60 1.43 8.19
N SER A 186 12.14 2.37 7.34
CA SER A 186 11.23 2.08 6.23
C SER A 186 11.89 1.35 5.07
N TRP A 187 13.18 1.61 4.81
CA TRP A 187 13.93 0.86 3.81
C TRP A 187 14.04 -0.62 4.17
N PHE A 188 14.21 -0.90 5.48
CA PHE A 188 14.19 -2.28 5.98
C PHE A 188 12.77 -2.87 5.94
N ASN A 189 11.78 -2.17 6.54
CA ASN A 189 10.39 -2.59 6.55
C ASN A 189 9.43 -1.41 6.60
N TRP A 190 8.52 -1.33 5.62
CA TRP A 190 7.58 -0.21 5.47
C TRP A 190 6.64 -0.03 6.65
N GLY A 191 6.09 -1.13 7.19
CA GLY A 191 5.13 -1.08 8.30
C GLY A 191 5.80 -0.61 9.59
N LEU A 192 6.98 -1.18 9.89
CA LEU A 192 7.79 -0.75 11.04
C LEU A 192 8.18 0.73 10.89
N GLY A 193 8.63 1.14 9.70
CA GLY A 193 9.04 2.52 9.44
C GLY A 193 7.92 3.53 9.64
N LEU A 194 6.72 3.23 9.15
CA LEU A 194 5.54 4.10 9.30
C LEU A 194 5.19 4.31 10.78
N ILE A 195 5.14 3.23 11.56
CA ILE A 195 4.81 3.30 12.99
C ILE A 195 5.93 3.94 13.80
N PHE A 196 7.19 3.56 13.53
CA PHE A 196 8.36 4.17 14.17
C PHE A 196 8.41 5.69 13.93
N GLY A 197 8.24 6.13 12.69
CA GLY A 197 8.22 7.54 12.33
C GLY A 197 7.13 8.33 13.06
N ALA A 198 5.93 7.74 13.15
CA ALA A 198 4.80 8.34 13.87
C ALA A 198 5.08 8.49 15.37
N ILE A 199 5.59 7.43 16.00
CA ILE A 199 5.92 7.41 17.44
C ILE A 199 7.04 8.39 17.73
N PHE A 200 8.09 8.39 16.92
CA PHE A 200 9.24 9.27 17.14
C PHE A 200 8.84 10.74 16.97
N ALA A 201 8.05 11.07 15.92
CA ALA A 201 7.50 12.42 15.75
C ALA A 201 6.67 12.86 16.97
N ARG A 202 5.79 11.98 17.49
CA ARG A 202 5.01 12.25 18.70
C ARG A 202 5.91 12.54 19.89
N LYS A 203 6.92 11.71 20.14
CA LYS A 203 7.82 11.86 21.30
C LYS A 203 8.68 13.12 21.20
N VAL A 204 9.08 13.52 19.99
CA VAL A 204 9.73 14.83 19.77
C VAL A 204 8.77 15.97 20.12
N GLY A 205 7.49 15.87 19.73
CA GLY A 205 6.46 16.84 20.13
C GLY A 205 6.26 16.92 21.63
N GLU A 206 6.12 15.78 22.32
CA GLU A 206 6.00 15.70 23.78
C GLU A 206 7.22 16.34 24.49
N TYR A 207 8.42 16.04 24.01
CA TYR A 207 9.66 16.61 24.55
C TYR A 207 9.71 18.12 24.37
N ALA A 208 9.40 18.59 23.17
CA ALA A 208 9.39 20.03 22.86
C ALA A 208 8.36 20.77 23.73
N HIS A 209 7.18 20.20 23.92
CA HIS A 209 6.13 20.77 24.79
C HIS A 209 6.61 20.85 26.25
N LYS A 210 7.17 19.76 26.81
CA LYS A 210 7.70 19.73 28.17
C LYS A 210 8.85 20.72 28.41
N LYS A 211 9.65 21.01 27.37
CA LYS A 211 10.80 21.92 27.44
C LYS A 211 10.47 23.33 26.97
N ASN A 212 9.21 23.63 26.61
CA ASN A 212 8.77 24.88 26.02
C ASN A 212 9.59 25.29 24.78
N ILE A 213 9.99 24.29 23.98
CA ILE A 213 10.69 24.51 22.71
C ILE A 213 9.68 24.73 21.60
N ALA A 214 9.76 25.87 20.92
CA ALA A 214 8.91 26.16 19.77
C ALA A 214 9.39 25.35 18.56
N ILE A 215 8.61 24.35 18.12
CA ILE A 215 8.87 23.54 16.93
C ILE A 215 7.70 23.60 15.95
N ASN A 216 8.00 23.39 14.67
CA ASN A 216 6.98 23.14 13.64
C ASN A 216 6.58 21.66 13.72
N TYR A 217 5.58 21.35 14.56
CA TYR A 217 5.16 19.97 14.81
C TYR A 217 4.55 19.30 13.57
N ALA A 218 3.88 20.07 12.70
CA ALA A 218 3.35 19.58 11.43
C ALA A 218 4.46 19.08 10.50
N LEU A 219 5.59 19.84 10.42
CA LEU A 219 6.79 19.42 9.68
C LEU A 219 7.42 18.16 10.27
N VAL A 220 7.47 18.06 11.60
CA VAL A 220 8.00 16.86 12.29
C VAL A 220 7.10 15.64 12.02
N GLY A 221 5.78 15.82 11.97
CA GLY A 221 4.84 14.78 11.56
C GLY A 221 5.06 14.34 10.11
N ALA A 222 5.23 15.28 9.19
CA ALA A 222 5.58 14.97 7.80
C ALA A 222 6.93 14.25 7.67
N ALA A 223 7.92 14.60 8.52
CA ALA A 223 9.18 13.89 8.63
C ALA A 223 8.97 12.42 9.05
N GLY A 224 8.08 12.15 10.00
CA GLY A 224 7.69 10.80 10.40
C GLY A 224 6.95 10.00 9.32
N TYR A 225 6.42 10.68 8.29
CA TYR A 225 5.76 10.05 7.15
C TYR A 225 6.69 9.79 5.96
N SER A 226 7.85 10.44 5.94
CA SER A 226 8.79 10.43 4.81
C SER A 226 9.30 9.04 4.41
N GLY A 227 9.23 8.06 5.31
CA GLY A 227 9.66 6.69 5.06
C GLY A 227 8.94 6.02 3.89
N LEU A 228 7.71 6.45 3.59
CA LEU A 228 6.96 5.95 2.43
C LEU A 228 7.52 6.42 1.08
N MET A 229 8.53 7.29 1.06
CA MET A 229 9.27 7.66 -0.15
C MET A 229 10.35 6.66 -0.56
N ILE A 230 10.66 5.65 0.28
CA ILE A 230 11.76 4.72 0.04
C ILE A 230 11.38 3.25 0.17
N TRP A 231 10.21 2.96 0.75
CA TRP A 231 9.83 1.62 1.19
C TRP A 231 9.71 0.59 0.06
N HIS A 232 9.15 0.97 -1.09
CA HIS A 232 8.90 0.03 -2.19
C HIS A 232 10.20 -0.32 -2.95
N GLY A 233 11.19 0.57 -2.93
CA GLY A 233 12.57 0.26 -3.35
C GLY A 233 13.42 -0.39 -2.25
N GLY A 234 12.84 -0.66 -1.07
CA GLY A 234 13.48 -1.31 0.07
C GLY A 234 13.23 -2.82 0.12
N ILE A 235 13.74 -3.44 1.19
CA ILE A 235 13.71 -4.90 1.41
C ILE A 235 12.28 -5.46 1.53
N SER A 236 11.33 -4.64 1.95
CA SER A 236 9.91 -5.03 2.08
C SER A 236 9.02 -4.52 0.95
N GLY A 237 9.59 -4.14 -0.19
CA GLY A 237 8.83 -3.72 -1.37
C GLY A 237 7.94 -4.84 -1.90
N SER A 238 6.62 -4.61 -1.99
CA SER A 238 5.66 -5.67 -2.29
C SER A 238 5.90 -6.33 -3.65
N SER A 239 6.08 -5.55 -4.72
CA SER A 239 6.37 -6.09 -6.05
C SER A 239 7.73 -6.79 -6.10
N LEU A 240 8.74 -6.26 -5.39
CA LEU A 240 10.10 -6.78 -5.39
C LEU A 240 10.22 -8.14 -4.67
N ILE A 241 9.50 -8.30 -3.55
CA ILE A 241 9.39 -9.60 -2.88
C ILE A 241 8.70 -10.61 -3.80
N LYS A 242 7.61 -10.22 -4.46
CA LYS A 242 6.83 -11.12 -5.31
C LYS A 242 7.62 -11.62 -6.51
N VAL A 243 8.36 -10.77 -7.20
CA VAL A 243 9.18 -11.20 -8.35
C VAL A 243 10.39 -12.03 -7.95
N ALA A 244 10.81 -11.97 -6.68
CA ALA A 244 11.84 -12.82 -6.12
C ALA A 244 11.32 -14.20 -5.68
N GLU A 245 10.01 -14.39 -5.52
CA GLU A 245 9.40 -15.68 -5.18
C GLU A 245 9.42 -16.63 -6.38
N ASN A 246 9.85 -17.86 -6.14
CA ASN A 246 9.83 -18.90 -7.17
C ASN A 246 8.38 -19.28 -7.51
N GLY A 247 8.06 -19.32 -8.80
CA GLY A 247 6.71 -19.67 -9.27
C GLY A 247 5.74 -18.49 -9.38
N HIS A 248 6.05 -17.32 -8.83
CA HIS A 248 5.15 -16.16 -8.87
C HIS A 248 4.76 -15.73 -10.30
N PHE A 249 5.71 -15.74 -11.24
CA PHE A 249 5.40 -15.40 -12.63
C PHE A 249 4.43 -16.38 -13.29
N LYS A 250 4.43 -17.67 -12.87
CA LYS A 250 3.46 -18.66 -13.36
C LYS A 250 2.04 -18.40 -12.85
N GLU A 251 1.91 -17.83 -11.66
CA GLU A 251 0.61 -17.42 -11.10
C GLU A 251 0.09 -16.15 -11.78
N LEU A 252 1.01 -15.25 -12.13
CA LEU A 252 0.68 -13.92 -12.63
C LEU A 252 0.43 -13.91 -14.14
N ILE A 253 1.13 -14.76 -14.91
CA ILE A 253 1.15 -14.74 -16.36
C ILE A 253 0.67 -16.08 -16.89
N THR A 254 -0.47 -16.05 -17.58
CA THR A 254 -1.09 -17.25 -18.17
C THR A 254 -0.58 -17.61 -19.56
N ASN A 255 0.11 -16.67 -20.24
CA ASN A 255 0.66 -16.88 -21.60
C ASN A 255 2.00 -17.63 -21.51
N GLU A 256 2.03 -18.91 -21.93
CA GLU A 256 3.23 -19.75 -21.89
C GLU A 256 4.38 -19.22 -22.74
N ASN A 257 4.09 -18.62 -23.92
CA ASN A 257 5.12 -18.04 -24.77
C ASN A 257 5.78 -16.82 -24.14
N LEU A 258 5.02 -16.04 -23.40
CA LEU A 258 5.54 -14.91 -22.63
C LEU A 258 6.33 -15.42 -21.41
N LEU A 259 5.79 -16.41 -20.72
CA LEU A 259 6.43 -17.01 -19.54
C LEU A 259 7.79 -17.63 -19.87
N ALA A 260 7.95 -18.24 -21.06
CA ALA A 260 9.21 -18.79 -21.53
C ALA A 260 10.32 -17.73 -21.73
N GLN A 261 9.95 -16.45 -21.87
CA GLN A 261 10.90 -15.34 -22.03
C GLN A 261 11.27 -14.65 -20.72
N ILE A 262 10.63 -15.06 -19.60
CA ILE A 262 10.82 -14.45 -18.28
C ILE A 262 11.69 -15.39 -17.45
N PRO A 263 12.69 -14.88 -16.71
CA PRO A 263 13.43 -15.69 -15.76
C PRO A 263 12.48 -16.24 -14.68
N SER A 264 12.83 -17.36 -14.07
CA SER A 264 12.01 -17.98 -13.00
C SER A 264 11.80 -17.06 -11.80
N THR A 265 12.76 -16.19 -11.53
CA THR A 265 12.72 -15.15 -10.48
C THR A 265 13.56 -13.95 -10.90
N ILE A 266 13.23 -12.77 -10.36
CA ILE A 266 14.07 -11.57 -10.43
C ILE A 266 14.44 -11.23 -8.98
N GLY A 267 15.71 -11.49 -8.63
CA GLY A 267 16.18 -11.41 -7.26
C GLY A 267 16.37 -9.97 -6.75
N PHE A 268 16.67 -9.85 -5.47
CA PHE A 268 16.96 -8.55 -4.85
C PHE A 268 18.22 -7.89 -5.42
N ASN A 269 19.17 -8.67 -5.94
CA ASN A 269 20.36 -8.12 -6.60
C ASN A 269 20.02 -7.33 -7.86
N ASP A 270 18.95 -7.73 -8.55
CA ASP A 270 18.48 -7.08 -9.77
C ASP A 270 17.50 -5.94 -9.51
N THR A 271 16.99 -5.84 -8.28
CA THR A 271 15.97 -4.87 -7.88
C THR A 271 16.46 -4.00 -6.72
N VAL A 272 16.31 -4.45 -5.47
CA VAL A 272 16.65 -3.70 -4.25
C VAL A 272 18.12 -3.28 -4.23
N PHE A 273 19.04 -4.18 -4.57
CA PHE A 273 20.49 -3.96 -4.54
C PHE A 273 21.07 -3.60 -5.91
N SER A 274 20.23 -3.37 -6.93
CA SER A 274 20.70 -2.87 -8.22
C SER A 274 21.42 -1.52 -8.08
N SER A 275 22.40 -1.26 -8.96
CA SER A 275 23.14 0.02 -8.94
C SER A 275 22.22 1.23 -9.07
N MET A 276 21.18 1.15 -9.92
CA MET A 276 20.17 2.19 -10.07
C MET A 276 19.46 2.45 -8.73
N ASN A 277 18.89 1.42 -8.10
CA ASN A 277 18.10 1.60 -6.89
C ASN A 277 18.96 2.00 -5.68
N LEU A 278 20.17 1.46 -5.54
CA LEU A 278 21.11 1.90 -4.49
C LEU A 278 21.49 3.37 -4.65
N THR A 279 21.72 3.82 -5.88
CA THR A 279 21.97 5.25 -6.15
C THR A 279 20.77 6.11 -5.78
N VAL A 280 19.56 5.74 -6.21
CA VAL A 280 18.31 6.41 -5.83
C VAL A 280 18.14 6.44 -4.31
N THR A 281 18.33 5.31 -3.67
CA THR A 281 18.25 5.17 -2.21
C THR A 281 19.21 6.12 -1.50
N LEU A 282 20.49 6.12 -1.89
CA LEU A 282 21.51 7.02 -1.32
C LEU A 282 21.16 8.49 -1.52
N VAL A 283 20.73 8.85 -2.73
CA VAL A 283 20.33 10.24 -3.06
C VAL A 283 19.14 10.67 -2.20
N LEU A 284 18.13 9.82 -2.01
CA LEU A 284 16.99 10.13 -1.15
C LEU A 284 17.39 10.22 0.34
N PHE A 285 18.30 9.36 0.83
CA PHE A 285 18.85 9.43 2.18
C PHE A 285 19.60 10.74 2.45
N LEU A 286 20.16 11.37 1.43
CA LEU A 286 20.84 12.66 1.55
C LEU A 286 19.89 13.84 1.35
N ILE A 287 19.10 13.82 0.27
CA ILE A 287 18.28 14.96 -0.12
C ILE A 287 17.08 15.16 0.82
N LEU A 288 16.34 14.11 1.20
CA LEU A 288 15.12 14.27 1.98
C LEU A 288 15.39 14.81 3.40
N PRO A 289 16.36 14.29 4.19
CA PRO A 289 16.69 14.87 5.49
C PRO A 289 17.23 16.30 5.38
N CYS A 290 18.07 16.60 4.37
CA CYS A 290 18.54 17.95 4.11
C CYS A 290 17.39 18.91 3.79
N LEU A 291 16.50 18.51 2.90
CA LEU A 291 15.30 19.28 2.54
C LEU A 291 14.45 19.59 3.78
N MET A 292 14.15 18.58 4.59
CA MET A 292 13.37 18.74 5.81
C MET A 292 14.08 19.61 6.85
N TYR A 293 15.41 19.55 6.93
CA TYR A 293 16.21 20.47 7.73
C TYR A 293 16.05 21.92 7.29
N PHE A 294 16.14 22.20 5.98
CA PHE A 294 15.99 23.55 5.45
C PHE A 294 14.56 24.09 5.59
N LEU A 295 13.54 23.25 5.41
CA LEU A 295 12.14 23.61 5.68
C LEU A 295 11.94 23.99 7.15
N GLY A 296 12.64 23.32 8.06
CA GLY A 296 12.61 23.60 9.50
C GLY A 296 13.31 24.88 9.93
N LYS A 297 14.18 25.47 9.10
CA LYS A 297 14.83 26.77 9.40
C LYS A 297 13.86 27.96 9.38
N LYS A 298 12.74 27.83 8.67
CA LYS A 298 11.69 28.85 8.67
C LYS A 298 10.93 28.77 9.99
N LYS A 299 10.93 29.89 10.74
CA LYS A 299 10.40 30.01 12.12
C LYS A 299 8.86 29.98 12.17
N ASN A 300 8.24 28.87 11.80
CA ASN A 300 6.80 28.70 11.96
C ASN A 300 6.56 27.62 13.00
N ALA A 301 6.44 28.04 14.26
CA ALA A 301 5.98 27.12 15.29
C ALA A 301 4.51 26.76 15.02
N SER A 302 4.20 25.48 14.89
CA SER A 302 2.84 24.99 14.91
C SER A 302 2.55 24.41 16.29
N ALA A 303 1.31 24.64 16.78
CA ALA A 303 0.91 24.14 18.08
C ALA A 303 1.05 22.61 18.16
N VAL A 304 1.68 22.14 19.21
CA VAL A 304 1.64 20.71 19.60
C VAL A 304 0.24 20.46 20.19
N PRO A 305 -0.47 19.40 19.76
CA PRO A 305 -1.81 19.14 20.29
C PRO A 305 -1.83 19.02 21.81
N ALA A 306 -2.80 19.67 22.46
CA ALA A 306 -2.95 19.70 23.92
C ALA A 306 -3.24 18.32 24.57
N THR A 307 -3.47 17.28 23.76
CA THR A 307 -3.76 15.90 24.20
C THR A 307 -2.59 15.16 24.83
N PHE A 308 -1.44 15.81 24.96
CA PHE A 308 -0.24 15.25 25.63
C PHE A 308 -0.22 15.42 27.15
N SER A 309 -1.34 15.79 27.79
CA SER A 309 -1.40 15.82 29.24
C SER A 309 -1.21 14.44 29.84
N GLU A 310 -0.27 14.35 30.77
CA GLU A 310 -0.01 13.13 31.54
C GLU A 310 -1.26 12.76 32.36
N GLU A 311 -1.99 11.73 31.97
CA GLU A 311 -2.83 11.03 32.93
C GLU A 311 -1.91 10.33 33.94
N LYS A 312 -1.94 10.83 35.16
CA LYS A 312 -1.25 10.20 36.29
C LYS A 312 -1.73 8.76 36.44
N THR A 313 -0.80 7.84 36.43
CA THR A 313 -1.00 6.42 36.74
C THR A 313 -1.87 6.25 37.98
N THR A 314 -2.99 5.60 37.82
CA THR A 314 -3.88 5.20 38.91
C THR A 314 -3.20 4.17 39.81
N LYS A 315 -3.46 4.34 41.10
CA LYS A 315 -2.95 3.58 42.24
C LYS A 315 -3.07 2.07 42.05
N SER A 316 -2.09 1.34 42.56
CA SER A 316 -2.11 -0.11 42.74
C SER A 316 -3.37 -0.57 43.46
N LEU A 317 -4.21 -1.33 42.78
CA LEU A 317 -5.27 -2.11 43.39
C LEU A 317 -4.64 -3.29 44.16
N ASN A 318 -5.22 -3.65 45.30
CA ASN A 318 -4.76 -4.77 46.12
C ASN A 318 -4.77 -6.07 45.34
N ASN A 319 -3.60 -6.65 45.09
CA ASN A 319 -3.41 -7.92 44.40
C ASN A 319 -3.97 -9.09 45.22
N ARG A 320 -5.19 -9.53 44.91
CA ARG A 320 -5.81 -10.69 45.56
C ARG A 320 -6.17 -11.77 44.56
N GLY A 321 -5.96 -13.04 44.89
CA GLY A 321 -6.38 -14.18 44.08
C GLY A 321 -5.73 -14.24 42.69
N ALA A 322 -6.52 -14.40 41.63
CA ALA A 322 -6.10 -14.52 40.23
C ALA A 322 -5.42 -13.24 39.69
N GLU A 323 -5.74 -12.05 40.25
CA GLU A 323 -5.11 -10.78 39.87
C GLU A 323 -3.59 -10.78 40.03
N LYS A 324 -3.04 -11.68 40.90
CA LYS A 324 -1.59 -11.85 41.03
C LYS A 324 -0.90 -12.25 39.73
N ILE A 325 -1.60 -12.99 38.84
CA ILE A 325 -1.08 -13.39 37.51
C ILE A 325 -0.98 -12.18 36.63
N ASP A 326 -1.97 -11.28 36.64
CA ASP A 326 -2.01 -10.06 35.80
C ASP A 326 -0.88 -9.09 36.19
N HIS A 327 -0.41 -9.12 37.42
CA HIS A 327 0.72 -8.33 37.91
C HIS A 327 2.07 -9.08 37.86
N SER A 328 2.08 -10.35 37.43
CA SER A 328 3.29 -11.17 37.37
C SER A 328 4.20 -10.77 36.22
N THR A 329 5.40 -10.29 36.55
CA THR A 329 6.46 -10.04 35.56
C THR A 329 7.05 -11.32 34.98
N ILE A 330 7.09 -12.40 35.80
CA ILE A 330 7.60 -13.71 35.35
C ILE A 330 6.70 -14.25 34.24
N PHE A 331 5.38 -14.20 34.42
CA PHE A 331 4.41 -14.67 33.44
C PHE A 331 4.57 -13.96 32.08
N THR A 332 4.60 -12.62 32.07
CA THR A 332 4.77 -11.84 30.84
C THR A 332 6.16 -12.00 30.23
N THR A 333 7.20 -12.18 31.04
CA THR A 333 8.56 -12.44 30.52
C THR A 333 8.61 -13.79 29.82
N LEU A 334 8.05 -14.84 30.41
CA LEU A 334 8.01 -16.16 29.79
C LEU A 334 7.27 -16.14 28.45
N ILE A 335 6.07 -15.55 28.41
CA ILE A 335 5.30 -15.44 27.15
C ILE A 335 6.04 -14.56 26.14
N GLY A 336 6.48 -13.38 26.51
CA GLY A 336 7.15 -12.46 25.60
C GLY A 336 8.45 -13.05 25.02
N VAL A 337 9.27 -13.67 25.88
CA VAL A 337 10.52 -14.32 25.44
C VAL A 337 10.22 -15.52 24.53
N SER A 338 9.21 -16.36 24.84
CA SER A 338 8.85 -17.49 23.97
C SER A 338 8.37 -17.04 22.60
N MET A 339 7.58 -15.96 22.51
CA MET A 339 7.16 -15.37 21.24
C MET A 339 8.34 -14.82 20.45
N LEU A 340 9.27 -14.12 21.09
CA LEU A 340 10.48 -13.61 20.45
C LEU A 340 11.41 -14.74 19.98
N ALA A 341 11.59 -15.78 20.79
CA ALA A 341 12.36 -16.97 20.40
C ALA A 341 11.74 -17.67 19.19
N PHE A 342 10.40 -17.79 19.16
CA PHE A 342 9.70 -18.34 18.00
C PHE A 342 9.82 -17.43 16.76
N SER A 343 9.80 -16.11 16.92
CA SER A 343 10.07 -15.18 15.82
C SER A 343 11.47 -15.37 15.25
N VAL A 344 12.47 -15.54 16.11
CA VAL A 344 13.86 -15.86 15.68
C VAL A 344 13.90 -17.21 14.96
N TYR A 345 13.22 -18.22 15.51
CA TYR A 345 13.11 -19.53 14.86
C TYR A 345 12.49 -19.43 13.46
N LEU A 346 11.38 -18.71 13.30
CA LEU A 346 10.75 -18.48 12.00
C LEU A 346 11.69 -17.78 11.00
N ALA A 347 12.45 -16.79 11.48
CA ALA A 347 13.43 -16.09 10.66
C ALA A 347 14.57 -17.01 10.17
N ILE A 348 14.99 -17.97 10.99
CA ILE A 348 16.09 -18.89 10.68
C ILE A 348 15.59 -20.10 9.87
N SER A 349 14.43 -20.68 10.23
CA SER A 349 13.90 -21.91 9.62
C SER A 349 13.37 -21.72 8.22
N ASN A 350 12.88 -20.53 7.89
CA ASN A 350 12.45 -20.23 6.54
C ASN A 350 13.69 -20.06 5.66
N SER A 351 13.78 -20.83 4.58
CA SER A 351 14.85 -20.79 3.58
C SER A 351 15.09 -19.39 2.96
N GLY A 352 14.25 -18.43 3.31
CA GLY A 352 14.31 -17.03 2.91
C GLY A 352 15.07 -16.11 3.87
N PHE A 353 15.82 -16.61 4.87
CA PHE A 353 16.56 -15.72 5.78
C PHE A 353 17.57 -14.84 5.03
N SER A 354 18.29 -15.40 4.04
CA SER A 354 19.20 -14.64 3.18
C SER A 354 18.49 -13.63 2.28
N GLU A 355 17.20 -13.84 1.98
CA GLU A 355 16.38 -12.99 1.12
C GLU A 355 15.31 -12.19 1.91
N LEU A 356 15.28 -12.36 3.24
CA LEU A 356 14.38 -11.69 4.19
C LEU A 356 12.88 -11.89 3.90
N LYS A 357 12.52 -12.98 3.21
CA LYS A 357 11.13 -13.31 2.81
C LYS A 357 10.19 -13.58 3.99
N PHE A 358 10.73 -13.87 5.17
CA PHE A 358 9.94 -14.08 6.39
C PHE A 358 9.30 -12.79 6.93
N ILE A 359 9.74 -11.61 6.44
CA ILE A 359 9.26 -10.32 6.93
C ILE A 359 7.96 -9.95 6.21
N ASP A 360 6.83 -10.40 6.75
CA ASP A 360 5.49 -10.04 6.33
C ASP A 360 4.69 -9.38 7.48
N PRO A 361 3.49 -8.85 7.23
CA PRO A 361 2.67 -8.22 8.29
C PRO A 361 2.30 -9.16 9.44
N ASN A 362 2.14 -10.47 9.21
CA ASN A 362 1.82 -11.44 10.26
C ASN A 362 3.02 -11.65 11.18
N TYR A 363 4.21 -11.86 10.58
CA TYR A 363 5.46 -11.97 11.32
C TYR A 363 5.70 -10.72 12.17
N LEU A 364 5.54 -9.54 11.58
CA LEU A 364 5.73 -8.28 12.31
C LEU A 364 4.74 -8.12 13.47
N ASN A 365 3.47 -8.41 13.26
CA ASN A 365 2.48 -8.32 14.32
C ASN A 365 2.76 -9.31 15.45
N PHE A 366 3.20 -10.52 15.12
CA PHE A 366 3.60 -11.51 16.13
C PHE A 366 4.84 -11.07 16.93
N LEU A 367 5.86 -10.56 16.23
CA LEU A 367 7.06 -9.98 16.85
C LEU A 367 6.71 -8.79 17.74
N LEU A 368 5.89 -7.85 17.25
CA LEU A 368 5.46 -6.68 18.00
C LEU A 368 4.62 -7.06 19.21
N LEU A 369 3.77 -8.09 19.13
CA LEU A 369 2.99 -8.58 20.28
C LEU A 369 3.91 -9.12 21.37
N GLY A 370 4.89 -9.95 21.02
CA GLY A 370 5.89 -10.45 21.97
C GLY A 370 6.67 -9.31 22.64
N LEU A 371 7.12 -8.32 21.86
CA LEU A 371 7.80 -7.12 22.36
C LEU A 371 6.89 -6.28 23.26
N ALA A 372 5.63 -6.07 22.86
CA ALA A 372 4.68 -5.27 23.61
C ALA A 372 4.40 -5.89 25.01
N ILE A 373 4.21 -7.20 25.07
CA ILE A 373 4.01 -7.93 26.34
C ILE A 373 5.27 -7.83 27.20
N LEU A 374 6.44 -8.11 26.63
CA LEU A 374 7.71 -8.12 27.36
C LEU A 374 8.06 -6.74 27.93
N LEU A 375 7.93 -5.68 27.11
CA LEU A 375 8.38 -4.33 27.48
C LEU A 375 7.45 -3.61 28.46
N ASN A 376 6.19 -4.05 28.60
CA ASN A 376 5.25 -3.51 29.59
C ASN A 376 5.37 -4.21 30.96
N GLY A 377 6.06 -5.34 31.04
CA GLY A 377 6.45 -6.02 32.29
C GLY A 377 5.34 -6.78 32.99
N ASN A 378 4.06 -6.44 32.84
CA ASN A 378 2.91 -7.19 33.32
C ASN A 378 1.65 -6.91 32.48
N ILE A 379 0.64 -7.78 32.62
CA ILE A 379 -0.60 -7.68 31.83
C ILE A 379 -1.38 -6.40 32.14
N THR A 380 -1.44 -5.99 33.39
CA THR A 380 -2.13 -4.76 33.82
C THR A 380 -1.57 -3.52 33.08
N ASN A 381 -0.24 -3.39 33.02
CA ASN A 381 0.40 -2.29 32.28
C ASN A 381 0.17 -2.39 30.78
N PHE A 382 0.20 -3.62 30.23
CA PHE A 382 -0.11 -3.87 28.83
C PHE A 382 -1.54 -3.41 28.51
N LEU A 383 -2.53 -3.82 29.29
CA LEU A 383 -3.93 -3.43 29.10
C LEU A 383 -4.13 -1.92 29.22
N HIS A 384 -3.47 -1.27 30.19
CA HIS A 384 -3.52 0.19 30.30
C HIS A 384 -2.94 0.90 29.07
N SER A 385 -1.84 0.35 28.51
CA SER A 385 -1.26 0.86 27.26
C SER A 385 -2.17 0.58 26.07
N LEU A 386 -2.86 -0.57 26.05
CA LEU A 386 -3.83 -0.95 25.02
C LEU A 386 -5.03 0.02 24.99
N ASP A 387 -5.60 0.37 26.13
CA ASP A 387 -6.72 1.31 26.24
C ASP A 387 -6.38 2.70 25.66
N LYS A 388 -5.12 3.10 25.76
CA LYS A 388 -4.63 4.34 25.15
C LYS A 388 -4.40 4.19 23.64
N ALA A 389 -3.85 3.06 23.23
CA ALA A 389 -3.45 2.81 21.85
C ALA A 389 -4.67 2.59 20.93
N ILE A 390 -5.72 1.94 21.40
CA ILE A 390 -6.88 1.55 20.59
C ILE A 390 -7.66 2.77 20.08
N LYS A 391 -7.57 3.90 20.74
CA LYS A 391 -8.23 5.15 20.30
C LYS A 391 -7.77 5.63 18.93
N GLY A 392 -6.57 5.23 18.49
CA GLY A 392 -6.03 5.59 17.17
C GLY A 392 -6.56 4.76 15.99
N VAL A 393 -7.30 3.67 16.26
CA VAL A 393 -7.68 2.69 15.23
C VAL A 393 -8.93 3.09 14.44
N GLY A 394 -9.79 3.95 15.01
CA GLY A 394 -11.10 4.28 14.43
C GLY A 394 -11.05 4.77 12.97
N GLY A 395 -10.01 5.52 12.61
CA GLY A 395 -9.80 5.97 11.23
C GLY A 395 -9.60 4.79 10.26
N ILE A 396 -8.74 3.86 10.61
CA ILE A 396 -8.42 2.68 9.78
C ILE A 396 -9.65 1.78 9.64
N LEU A 397 -10.33 1.52 10.75
CA LEU A 397 -11.48 0.62 10.82
C LEU A 397 -12.57 0.97 9.79
N ILE A 398 -12.86 2.26 9.61
CA ILE A 398 -13.93 2.74 8.72
C ILE A 398 -13.40 3.08 7.32
N GLN A 399 -12.22 3.67 7.21
CA GLN A 399 -11.77 4.22 5.94
C GLN A 399 -11.12 3.17 5.04
N PHE A 400 -10.44 2.16 5.59
CA PHE A 400 -9.81 1.12 4.78
C PHE A 400 -10.82 0.34 3.93
N PRO A 401 -11.96 -0.15 4.45
CA PRO A 401 -12.99 -0.75 3.61
C PRO A 401 -13.43 0.14 2.46
N LEU A 402 -13.63 1.45 2.68
CA LEU A 402 -14.02 2.38 1.61
C LEU A 402 -13.00 2.42 0.47
N TYR A 403 -11.71 2.46 0.78
CA TYR A 403 -10.65 2.40 -0.24
C TYR A 403 -10.60 1.04 -0.94
N PHE A 404 -10.87 -0.07 -0.25
CA PHE A 404 -10.98 -1.38 -0.90
C PHE A 404 -12.20 -1.45 -1.82
N GLY A 405 -13.29 -0.77 -1.49
CA GLY A 405 -14.42 -0.59 -2.38
C GLY A 405 -14.04 0.15 -3.67
N ILE A 406 -13.29 1.26 -3.55
CA ILE A 406 -12.75 1.99 -4.71
C ILE A 406 -11.88 1.06 -5.56
N MET A 407 -10.97 0.30 -4.93
CA MET A 407 -10.12 -0.68 -5.61
C MET A 407 -10.96 -1.73 -6.35
N GLY A 408 -12.03 -2.24 -5.73
CA GLY A 408 -12.97 -3.19 -6.34
C GLY A 408 -13.61 -2.65 -7.62
N VAL A 409 -14.06 -1.37 -7.60
CA VAL A 409 -14.59 -0.71 -8.80
C VAL A 409 -13.51 -0.57 -9.87
N MET A 410 -12.34 -0.03 -9.53
CA MET A 410 -11.25 0.22 -10.47
C MET A 410 -10.74 -1.06 -11.16
N SER A 411 -10.60 -2.14 -10.39
CA SER A 411 -10.12 -3.44 -10.90
C SER A 411 -11.17 -4.12 -11.78
N ASN A 412 -12.41 -4.24 -11.27
CA ASN A 412 -13.43 -5.01 -11.96
C ASN A 412 -14.09 -4.27 -13.13
N SER A 413 -13.93 -2.93 -13.23
CA SER A 413 -14.37 -2.15 -14.40
C SER A 413 -13.34 -2.11 -15.54
N GLY A 414 -12.13 -2.65 -15.34
CA GLY A 414 -11.05 -2.60 -16.32
C GLY A 414 -10.31 -1.26 -16.41
N MET A 415 -10.70 -0.25 -15.63
CA MET A 415 -10.11 1.10 -15.69
C MET A 415 -8.60 1.11 -15.47
N ILE A 416 -8.10 0.23 -14.58
CA ILE A 416 -6.65 0.13 -14.31
C ILE A 416 -5.91 -0.29 -15.58
N ASN A 417 -6.43 -1.31 -16.29
CA ASN A 417 -5.84 -1.78 -17.53
C ASN A 417 -5.86 -0.71 -18.61
N ASP A 418 -6.99 -0.02 -18.77
CA ASP A 418 -7.14 1.03 -19.79
C ASP A 418 -6.19 2.21 -19.53
N ILE A 419 -6.02 2.61 -18.26
CA ILE A 419 -5.04 3.65 -17.87
C ILE A 419 -3.61 3.19 -18.22
N ALA A 420 -3.25 1.95 -17.90
CA ALA A 420 -1.93 1.42 -18.22
C ALA A 420 -1.70 1.38 -19.75
N GLN A 421 -2.65 0.86 -20.51
CA GLN A 421 -2.59 0.78 -21.97
C GLN A 421 -2.47 2.16 -22.63
N PHE A 422 -3.18 3.17 -22.12
CA PHE A 422 -3.04 4.54 -22.60
C PHE A 422 -1.58 5.01 -22.50
N PHE A 423 -0.94 4.86 -21.34
CA PHE A 423 0.46 5.28 -21.16
C PHE A 423 1.44 4.48 -22.01
N ILE A 424 1.16 3.19 -22.23
CA ILE A 424 1.96 2.35 -23.14
C ILE A 424 1.87 2.88 -24.57
N SER A 425 0.67 3.22 -25.06
CA SER A 425 0.44 3.64 -26.43
C SER A 425 1.17 4.93 -26.82
N ILE A 426 1.48 5.79 -25.86
CA ILE A 426 2.20 7.04 -26.06
C ILE A 426 3.70 6.94 -25.73
N SER A 427 4.19 5.76 -25.32
CA SER A 427 5.57 5.54 -24.92
C SER A 427 6.44 4.94 -26.04
N ASN A 428 7.75 5.03 -25.85
CA ASN A 428 8.77 4.33 -26.64
C ASN A 428 9.78 3.67 -25.67
N ALA A 429 10.74 2.92 -26.19
CA ALA A 429 11.71 2.18 -25.37
C ALA A 429 12.44 3.02 -24.32
N VAL A 430 12.69 4.31 -24.60
CA VAL A 430 13.38 5.22 -23.67
C VAL A 430 12.40 5.80 -22.64
N THR A 431 11.20 6.19 -23.07
CA THR A 431 10.23 6.88 -22.21
C THR A 431 9.33 5.93 -21.45
N TYR A 432 9.28 4.65 -21.81
CA TYR A 432 8.40 3.65 -21.20
C TYR A 432 8.57 3.53 -19.67
N PRO A 433 9.79 3.43 -19.10
CA PRO A 433 9.94 3.38 -17.63
C PRO A 433 9.37 4.64 -16.95
N LEU A 434 9.51 5.82 -17.57
CA LEU A 434 8.96 7.07 -17.04
C LEU A 434 7.42 7.07 -17.09
N PHE A 435 6.82 6.63 -18.21
CA PHE A 435 5.36 6.51 -18.32
C PHE A 435 4.81 5.41 -17.39
N THR A 436 5.57 4.34 -17.17
CA THR A 436 5.23 3.32 -16.15
C THR A 436 5.19 3.93 -14.75
N LEU A 437 6.18 4.74 -14.38
CA LEU A 437 6.20 5.48 -13.11
C LEU A 437 4.95 6.38 -12.97
N ILE A 438 4.62 7.16 -14.01
CA ILE A 438 3.47 8.07 -13.99
C ILE A 438 2.16 7.29 -13.91
N SER A 439 2.00 6.26 -14.75
CA SER A 439 0.83 5.38 -14.74
C SER A 439 0.63 4.70 -13.40
N ALA A 440 1.71 4.13 -12.83
CA ALA A 440 1.65 3.49 -11.52
C ALA A 440 1.30 4.50 -10.41
N GLY A 441 1.88 5.69 -10.46
CA GLY A 441 1.52 6.77 -9.52
C GLY A 441 0.04 7.18 -9.62
N LEU A 442 -0.50 7.28 -10.84
CA LEU A 442 -1.91 7.61 -11.04
C LEU A 442 -2.83 6.49 -10.53
N VAL A 443 -2.53 5.24 -10.86
CA VAL A 443 -3.32 4.07 -10.39
C VAL A 443 -3.26 3.96 -8.87
N ASN A 444 -2.10 4.19 -8.27
CA ASN A 444 -1.94 4.12 -6.81
C ASN A 444 -2.82 5.12 -6.05
N LEU A 445 -3.21 6.26 -6.64
CA LEU A 445 -4.16 7.19 -5.99
C LEU A 445 -5.51 6.52 -5.67
N PHE A 446 -5.92 5.54 -6.47
CA PHE A 446 -7.18 4.81 -6.33
C PHE A 446 -7.00 3.43 -5.70
N VAL A 447 -5.84 2.81 -5.92
CA VAL A 447 -5.50 1.46 -5.45
C VAL A 447 -4.30 1.54 -4.51
N PRO A 448 -4.48 2.01 -3.28
CA PRO A 448 -3.37 2.23 -2.33
C PRO A 448 -2.86 0.90 -1.76
N SER A 449 -2.34 0.04 -2.61
CA SER A 449 -1.85 -1.29 -2.24
C SER A 449 -0.77 -1.74 -3.22
N GLY A 450 0.49 -1.68 -2.83
CA GLY A 450 1.61 -2.06 -3.68
C GLY A 450 1.50 -3.49 -4.22
N GLY A 451 1.06 -4.45 -3.40
CA GLY A 451 0.79 -5.82 -3.84
C GLY A 451 -0.42 -5.93 -4.76
N GLY A 452 -1.55 -5.30 -4.40
CA GLY A 452 -2.76 -5.31 -5.23
C GLY A 452 -2.53 -4.66 -6.58
N GLN A 453 -1.86 -3.52 -6.61
CA GLN A 453 -1.49 -2.84 -7.86
C GLN A 453 -0.55 -3.70 -8.71
N TRP A 454 0.43 -4.37 -8.11
CA TRP A 454 1.33 -5.29 -8.80
C TRP A 454 0.57 -6.43 -9.50
N TYR A 455 -0.39 -7.06 -8.82
CA TYR A 455 -1.19 -8.13 -9.43
C TYR A 455 -1.99 -7.67 -10.66
N VAL A 456 -2.39 -6.41 -10.72
CA VAL A 456 -3.17 -5.86 -11.85
C VAL A 456 -2.27 -5.27 -12.95
N GLN A 457 -1.30 -4.42 -12.59
CA GLN A 457 -0.44 -3.76 -13.57
C GLN A 457 0.82 -4.57 -13.93
N GLY A 458 1.29 -5.44 -13.04
CA GLY A 458 2.51 -6.22 -13.25
C GLY A 458 2.54 -7.01 -14.54
N PRO A 459 1.49 -7.80 -14.89
CA PRO A 459 1.42 -8.52 -16.17
C PRO A 459 1.63 -7.62 -17.37
N ILE A 460 0.97 -6.45 -17.37
CA ILE A 460 1.04 -5.46 -18.45
C ILE A 460 2.48 -4.91 -18.56
N VAL A 461 3.06 -4.53 -17.41
CA VAL A 461 4.42 -3.98 -17.36
C VAL A 461 5.45 -4.98 -17.86
N ILE A 462 5.34 -6.25 -17.44
CA ILE A 462 6.24 -7.32 -17.86
C ILE A 462 6.14 -7.58 -19.36
N GLN A 463 4.92 -7.76 -19.87
CA GLN A 463 4.70 -8.03 -21.28
C GLN A 463 5.27 -6.91 -22.15
N THR A 464 4.93 -5.66 -21.84
CA THR A 464 5.39 -4.51 -22.62
C THR A 464 6.91 -4.35 -22.57
N ALA A 465 7.53 -4.62 -21.39
CA ALA A 465 8.98 -4.59 -21.27
C ALA A 465 9.67 -5.61 -22.20
N ILE A 466 9.10 -6.81 -22.33
CA ILE A 466 9.59 -7.85 -23.25
C ILE A 466 9.40 -7.41 -24.71
N GLU A 467 8.20 -6.96 -25.09
CA GLU A 467 7.88 -6.52 -26.46
C GLU A 467 8.77 -5.36 -26.91
N MET A 468 9.04 -4.42 -26.00
CA MET A 468 9.92 -3.27 -26.26
C MET A 468 11.41 -3.57 -26.03
N LYS A 469 11.78 -4.78 -25.60
CA LYS A 469 13.15 -5.21 -25.25
C LYS A 469 13.81 -4.33 -24.19
N ILE A 470 13.03 -3.96 -23.16
CA ILE A 470 13.47 -3.16 -22.03
C ILE A 470 13.77 -4.10 -20.85
N SER A 471 14.69 -3.70 -19.99
CA SER A 471 15.00 -4.44 -18.74
C SER A 471 13.75 -4.65 -17.89
N LEU A 472 13.45 -5.92 -17.57
CA LEU A 472 12.35 -6.28 -16.67
C LEU A 472 12.53 -5.64 -15.29
N SER A 473 13.74 -5.75 -14.72
CA SER A 473 14.06 -5.18 -13.41
C SER A 473 13.81 -3.67 -13.38
N LYS A 474 14.26 -2.94 -14.41
CA LYS A 474 14.03 -1.49 -14.53
C LYS A 474 12.54 -1.16 -14.62
N SER A 475 11.77 -1.93 -15.38
CA SER A 475 10.33 -1.71 -15.56
C SER A 475 9.54 -2.00 -14.27
N ILE A 476 9.93 -3.05 -13.54
CA ILE A 476 9.37 -3.39 -12.22
C ILE A 476 9.70 -2.28 -11.20
N MET A 477 10.94 -1.78 -11.21
CA MET A 477 11.34 -0.67 -10.35
C MET A 477 10.60 0.62 -10.67
N ALA A 478 10.32 0.89 -11.95
CA ALA A 478 9.53 2.04 -12.36
C ALA A 478 8.09 1.99 -11.81
N LEU A 479 7.45 0.81 -11.83
CA LEU A 479 6.15 0.60 -11.18
C LEU A 479 6.26 0.82 -9.67
N ALA A 480 7.26 0.22 -9.01
CA ALA A 480 7.47 0.38 -7.57
C ALA A 480 7.69 1.85 -7.16
N TYR A 481 8.46 2.60 -7.95
CA TYR A 481 8.68 4.03 -7.72
C TYR A 481 7.41 4.86 -7.91
N GLY A 482 6.59 4.53 -8.91
CA GLY A 482 5.31 5.22 -9.14
C GLY A 482 4.33 5.00 -8.01
N ASP A 483 4.20 3.75 -7.55
CA ASP A 483 3.37 3.38 -6.41
C ASP A 483 3.80 4.14 -5.14
N GLN A 484 5.06 4.04 -4.72
CA GLN A 484 5.51 4.70 -3.48
C GLN A 484 5.45 6.23 -3.55
N LEU A 485 5.62 6.82 -4.72
CA LEU A 485 5.66 8.27 -4.90
C LEU A 485 4.36 8.94 -4.45
N THR A 486 3.23 8.43 -4.93
CA THR A 486 1.93 9.05 -4.68
C THR A 486 1.33 8.69 -3.32
N ASN A 487 1.95 7.78 -2.55
CA ASN A 487 1.64 7.59 -1.13
C ASN A 487 1.79 8.89 -0.34
N MET A 488 2.64 9.82 -0.81
CA MET A 488 2.82 11.13 -0.20
C MET A 488 1.56 12.02 -0.25
N LEU A 489 0.62 11.73 -1.14
CA LEU A 489 -0.66 12.44 -1.26
C LEU A 489 -1.83 11.68 -0.62
N GLN A 490 -1.64 10.42 -0.24
CA GLN A 490 -2.73 9.57 0.21
C GLN A 490 -3.00 9.73 1.71
N PRO A 491 -4.19 10.20 2.10
CA PRO A 491 -4.62 10.19 3.50
C PRO A 491 -4.66 8.77 4.09
N PHE A 492 -4.90 7.76 3.25
CA PHE A 492 -4.97 6.35 3.61
C PHE A 492 -3.75 5.89 4.43
N TRP A 493 -2.56 6.04 3.87
CA TRP A 493 -1.32 5.64 4.55
C TRP A 493 -0.95 6.55 5.72
N ALA A 494 -1.46 7.78 5.74
CA ALA A 494 -1.21 8.73 6.84
C ALA A 494 -2.03 8.41 8.10
N LEU A 495 -3.12 7.63 8.01
CA LEU A 495 -4.03 7.38 9.14
C LEU A 495 -3.33 6.87 10.41
N PRO A 496 -2.41 5.89 10.37
CA PRO A 496 -1.66 5.45 11.54
C PRO A 496 -0.88 6.59 12.18
N LEU A 497 -0.16 7.36 11.38
CA LEU A 497 0.62 8.51 11.85
C LEU A 497 -0.28 9.59 12.46
N LEU A 498 -1.40 9.92 11.82
CA LEU A 498 -2.35 10.92 12.30
C LEU A 498 -2.97 10.50 13.63
N GLY A 499 -3.32 9.22 13.78
CA GLY A 499 -3.84 8.64 15.02
C GLY A 499 -2.83 8.72 16.18
N ILE A 500 -1.56 8.44 15.92
CA ILE A 500 -0.49 8.50 16.92
C ILE A 500 -0.11 9.93 17.28
N THR A 501 0.06 10.80 16.28
CA THR A 501 0.59 12.17 16.48
C THR A 501 -0.48 13.18 16.90
N GLY A 502 -1.76 12.88 16.66
CA GLY A 502 -2.87 13.81 16.84
C GLY A 502 -2.91 14.94 15.79
N LEU A 503 -2.09 14.84 14.73
CA LEU A 503 -2.11 15.77 13.61
C LEU A 503 -3.29 15.46 12.67
N LYS A 504 -3.62 16.42 11.81
CA LYS A 504 -4.60 16.25 10.73
C LYS A 504 -3.86 16.10 9.40
N ALA A 505 -4.44 15.39 8.43
CA ALA A 505 -3.86 15.20 7.11
C ALA A 505 -3.45 16.54 6.46
N ARG A 506 -4.30 17.54 6.54
CA ARG A 506 -4.04 18.90 6.04
C ARG A 506 -2.84 19.61 6.64
N ASP A 507 -2.34 19.16 7.79
CA ASP A 507 -1.17 19.74 8.44
C ASP A 507 0.13 19.20 7.84
N ILE A 508 0.15 17.92 7.44
CA ILE A 508 1.35 17.24 6.91
C ILE A 508 1.43 17.28 5.38
N LEU A 509 0.31 17.22 4.67
CA LEU A 509 0.26 17.11 3.20
C LEU A 509 1.02 18.22 2.46
N PRO A 510 1.07 19.48 2.91
CA PRO A 510 1.89 20.49 2.25
C PRO A 510 3.36 20.13 2.18
N TYR A 511 3.89 19.47 3.22
CA TYR A 511 5.29 19.04 3.28
C TYR A 511 5.52 17.74 2.49
N THR A 512 4.59 16.79 2.59
CA THR A 512 4.70 15.52 1.87
C THR A 512 4.59 15.71 0.36
N LEU A 513 3.81 16.69 -0.12
CA LEU A 513 3.79 17.07 -1.53
C LEU A 513 5.16 17.59 -2.01
N ILE A 514 5.88 18.35 -1.19
CA ILE A 514 7.24 18.80 -1.53
C ILE A 514 8.18 17.58 -1.63
N LEU A 515 8.07 16.62 -0.68
CA LEU A 515 8.82 15.36 -0.75
C LEU A 515 8.50 14.59 -2.03
N MET A 516 7.22 14.50 -2.41
CA MET A 516 6.78 13.85 -3.63
C MET A 516 7.39 14.48 -4.88
N LEU A 517 7.39 15.81 -4.98
CA LEU A 517 7.97 16.51 -6.14
C LEU A 517 9.48 16.25 -6.25
N VAL A 518 10.20 16.27 -5.14
CA VAL A 518 11.64 15.93 -5.12
C VAL A 518 11.85 14.46 -5.48
N GLY A 519 11.05 13.55 -4.93
CA GLY A 519 11.12 12.13 -5.26
C GLY A 519 10.82 11.86 -6.74
N PHE A 520 9.81 12.53 -7.31
CA PHE A 520 9.49 12.44 -8.74
C PHE A 520 10.69 12.79 -9.61
N LEU A 521 11.40 13.89 -9.28
CA LEU A 521 12.60 14.28 -10.02
C LEU A 521 13.70 13.23 -9.88
N VAL A 522 13.96 12.72 -8.68
CA VAL A 522 15.01 11.72 -8.44
C VAL A 522 14.72 10.42 -9.18
N PHE A 523 13.48 9.90 -9.09
CA PHE A 523 13.09 8.67 -9.77
C PHE A 523 13.10 8.83 -11.29
N SER A 524 12.55 9.94 -11.81
CA SER A 524 12.53 10.21 -13.25
C SER A 524 13.95 10.30 -13.82
N PHE A 525 14.83 11.00 -13.12
CA PHE A 525 16.22 11.15 -13.54
C PHE A 525 16.98 9.82 -13.53
N ALA A 526 16.77 9.00 -12.49
CA ALA A 526 17.36 7.67 -12.43
C ALA A 526 16.86 6.75 -13.55
N LEU A 527 15.53 6.74 -13.82
CA LEU A 527 14.95 5.94 -14.90
C LEU A 527 15.39 6.36 -16.31
N ILE A 528 15.87 7.59 -16.48
CA ILE A 528 16.43 8.07 -17.76
C ILE A 528 17.92 7.73 -17.86
N LEU A 529 18.67 7.84 -16.78
CA LEU A 529 20.14 7.68 -16.77
C LEU A 529 20.58 6.21 -16.82
N PHE A 530 19.92 5.35 -16.11
CA PHE A 530 20.23 3.91 -16.04
C PHE A 530 19.39 3.13 -17.07
#